data_ddf521d292b0659b680b6542c35e9d37
#
_entry.id   ddf521d292b0659b680b6542c35e9d37
#
_cell.length_a   1.000
_cell.length_b   1.000
_cell.length_c   1.000
_cell.angle_alpha   90.00
_cell.angle_beta   90.00
_cell.angle_gamma   90.00
#
_symmetry.space_group_name_H-M   'P 1'
#
loop_
_entity.id
_entity.type
_entity.pdbx_description
1 polymer ?
#
loop_
_entity_poly.entity_id
_entity_poly.type
_entity_poly.pdbx_seq_one_letter_code
_entity_poly.pdbx_strand_id
1 'polypeptide(L)'
;MNYISINLLKCHPKNQEYYNDLPPEKYEEVKRSIEINGIRDPLKVLPDYTIIAGHQRFKIAQELELPQVPVVIMDIDPSEAEYILIADNEERRQEDNDPIKKAKRAKFLKEYWGVKNGRPKKLPQNEEVNKETKTSKDIAEAVGTSSKNLNRLLKLNYLIPDLQNLVSAGKLGTCAAEQLSYLTKKDQQMLLDTLGEEITHRTLVEVKELRSKVQEGSKTKTLMERKQAELLQQIEDAEKTISEYEDQICQLEKQLEENEPEVIEKAPEDYAKLKTTVTYYEWELEQAKNKLDELNKANQDLKKELDEKKSVIRSFTAAQIQAASRKKIRTLLTVMVQDIGKHLNHAQIEIESFSMDDDEELYNDVVSCAKILRQAADQLEAVVRTRKAEVIDIDPEH
;
A
#
# COMPACT_ATOMS: atom_id res chain seq x y z
N MET A 1 -23.17 -7.07 39.44
CA MET A 1 -22.05 -6.28 38.91
C MET A 1 -20.82 -6.61 39.74
N ASN A 2 -19.76 -7.03 39.14
CA ASN A 2 -18.50 -7.32 39.83
C ASN A 2 -17.59 -6.10 39.70
N TYR A 3 -16.89 -5.77 40.78
CA TYR A 3 -15.83 -4.73 40.73
C TYR A 3 -14.48 -5.41 40.69
N ILE A 4 -13.67 -5.08 39.71
CA ILE A 4 -12.34 -5.66 39.52
C ILE A 4 -11.30 -4.54 39.56
N SER A 5 -10.13 -4.85 40.19
CA SER A 5 -9.00 -3.92 40.20
C SER A 5 -8.56 -3.61 38.78
N ILE A 6 -8.36 -2.32 38.51
CA ILE A 6 -7.98 -1.81 37.18
C ILE A 6 -6.67 -2.45 36.68
N ASN A 7 -5.77 -2.80 37.59
CA ASN A 7 -4.47 -3.39 37.26
C ASN A 7 -4.55 -4.84 36.71
N LEU A 8 -5.69 -5.53 36.89
CA LEU A 8 -5.91 -6.86 36.37
C LEU A 8 -6.45 -6.87 34.96
N LEU A 9 -6.97 -5.75 34.49
CA LEU A 9 -7.63 -5.64 33.19
C LEU A 9 -6.60 -5.47 32.07
N LYS A 10 -6.88 -6.11 30.93
CA LYS A 10 -6.04 -6.09 29.73
C LYS A 10 -6.85 -5.60 28.54
N CYS A 11 -6.28 -4.72 27.73
CA CYS A 11 -6.91 -4.35 26.46
C CYS A 11 -6.91 -5.51 25.48
N HIS A 12 -8.00 -5.65 24.72
CA HIS A 12 -8.02 -6.61 23.61
C HIS A 12 -6.99 -6.24 22.54
N PRO A 13 -6.12 -7.16 22.08
CA PRO A 13 -5.01 -6.84 21.18
C PRO A 13 -5.49 -6.24 19.84
N LYS A 14 -6.66 -6.66 19.35
CA LYS A 14 -7.22 -6.16 18.07
C LYS A 14 -8.02 -4.86 18.19
N ASN A 15 -8.19 -4.30 19.39
CA ASN A 15 -8.98 -3.08 19.55
C ASN A 15 -8.46 -1.92 18.70
N GLN A 16 -7.14 -1.70 18.72
CA GLN A 16 -6.50 -0.65 17.92
C GLN A 16 -6.55 -0.91 16.40
N GLU A 17 -6.70 -2.17 15.98
CA GLU A 17 -6.87 -2.52 14.57
C GLU A 17 -8.23 -2.09 14.02
N TYR A 18 -9.26 -2.09 14.87
CA TYR A 18 -10.64 -1.83 14.50
C TYR A 18 -11.09 -0.41 14.74
N TYR A 19 -10.54 0.28 15.76
CA TYR A 19 -11.01 1.60 16.18
C TYR A 19 -9.86 2.56 16.50
N ASN A 20 -10.12 3.85 16.26
CA ASN A 20 -9.29 4.93 16.76
C ASN A 20 -9.74 5.31 18.19
N ASP A 21 -8.88 6.02 18.88
CA ASP A 21 -9.26 6.67 20.13
C ASP A 21 -10.33 7.75 19.88
N LEU A 22 -11.08 8.10 20.91
CA LEU A 22 -12.07 9.17 20.81
C LEU A 22 -11.40 10.50 20.43
N PRO A 23 -12.08 11.35 19.64
CA PRO A 23 -11.65 12.73 19.46
C PRO A 23 -11.51 13.43 20.83
N PRO A 24 -10.53 14.36 20.98
CA PRO A 24 -10.22 14.99 22.26
C PRO A 24 -11.44 15.59 22.96
N GLU A 25 -12.32 16.26 22.21
CA GLU A 25 -13.52 16.89 22.76
C GLU A 25 -14.49 15.85 23.40
N LYS A 26 -14.72 14.73 22.68
CA LYS A 26 -15.58 13.65 23.20
C LYS A 26 -14.90 12.87 24.32
N TYR A 27 -13.59 12.72 24.26
CA TYR A 27 -12.83 12.09 25.33
C TYR A 27 -13.02 12.85 26.64
N GLU A 28 -12.86 14.17 26.61
CA GLU A 28 -13.04 15.05 27.77
C GLU A 28 -14.50 15.06 28.28
N GLU A 29 -15.49 14.97 27.38
CA GLU A 29 -16.90 14.85 27.77
C GLU A 29 -17.16 13.57 28.56
N VAL A 30 -16.68 12.43 28.03
CA VAL A 30 -16.83 11.13 28.70
C VAL A 30 -16.05 11.10 30.02
N LYS A 31 -14.86 11.71 30.06
CA LYS A 31 -14.05 11.83 31.27
C LYS A 31 -14.78 12.58 32.38
N ARG A 32 -15.33 13.76 32.07
CA ARG A 32 -16.15 14.53 33.03
C ARG A 32 -17.37 13.74 33.52
N SER A 33 -18.02 13.01 32.60
CA SER A 33 -19.15 12.16 32.98
C SER A 33 -18.75 11.05 33.93
N ILE A 34 -17.60 10.41 33.73
CA ILE A 34 -17.08 9.36 34.61
C ILE A 34 -16.62 9.95 35.96
N GLU A 35 -16.01 11.11 35.96
CA GLU A 35 -15.55 11.82 37.17
C GLU A 35 -16.73 12.17 38.10
N ILE A 36 -17.85 12.64 37.55
CA ILE A 36 -19.03 13.04 38.30
C ILE A 36 -19.88 11.84 38.71
N ASN A 37 -20.11 10.90 37.81
CA ASN A 37 -21.11 9.86 37.98
C ASN A 37 -20.55 8.44 38.15
N GLY A 38 -19.24 8.30 38.07
CA GLY A 38 -18.62 6.97 37.93
C GLY A 38 -18.93 6.30 36.59
N ILE A 39 -18.46 5.07 36.44
CA ILE A 39 -18.74 4.24 35.27
C ILE A 39 -20.13 3.61 35.44
N ARG A 40 -21.12 4.12 34.71
CA ARG A 40 -22.50 3.63 34.77
C ARG A 40 -22.68 2.32 34.02
N ASP A 41 -22.11 2.25 32.79
CA ASP A 41 -22.13 1.04 31.97
C ASP A 41 -20.88 0.20 32.28
N PRO A 42 -21.01 -1.01 32.82
CA PRO A 42 -19.87 -1.84 33.15
C PRO A 42 -19.07 -2.21 31.92
N LEU A 43 -17.77 -2.45 32.08
CA LEU A 43 -16.93 -3.00 31.05
C LEU A 43 -17.28 -4.46 30.83
N LYS A 44 -17.30 -4.92 29.57
CA LYS A 44 -17.42 -6.35 29.26
C LYS A 44 -16.03 -6.96 29.15
N VAL A 45 -15.79 -8.03 29.87
CA VAL A 45 -14.47 -8.69 29.93
C VAL A 45 -14.62 -10.20 29.79
N LEU A 46 -13.59 -10.84 29.26
CA LEU A 46 -13.46 -12.31 29.26
C LEU A 46 -13.04 -12.84 30.65
N PRO A 47 -13.11 -14.14 30.91
CA PRO A 47 -12.66 -14.73 32.18
C PRO A 47 -11.19 -14.46 32.56
N ASP A 48 -10.34 -14.18 31.57
CA ASP A 48 -8.93 -13.78 31.73
C ASP A 48 -8.73 -12.27 31.94
N TYR A 49 -9.84 -11.53 32.12
CA TYR A 49 -9.93 -10.09 32.27
C TYR A 49 -9.54 -9.26 31.03
N THR A 50 -9.54 -9.87 29.86
CA THR A 50 -9.39 -9.14 28.59
C THR A 50 -10.66 -8.34 28.28
N ILE A 51 -10.54 -7.04 28.05
CA ILE A 51 -11.66 -6.13 27.80
C ILE A 51 -12.13 -6.34 26.35
N ILE A 52 -13.42 -6.64 26.16
CA ILE A 52 -14.06 -6.74 24.85
C ILE A 52 -14.97 -5.55 24.54
N ALA A 53 -15.44 -4.82 25.55
CA ALA A 53 -16.15 -3.54 25.38
C ALA A 53 -15.85 -2.57 26.52
N GLY A 54 -15.70 -1.29 26.16
CA GLY A 54 -15.45 -0.22 27.13
C GLY A 54 -13.99 0.22 27.24
N HIS A 55 -13.14 -0.01 26.22
CA HIS A 55 -11.72 0.37 26.21
C HIS A 55 -11.47 1.85 26.54
N GLN A 56 -12.31 2.77 26.07
CA GLN A 56 -12.16 4.20 26.37
C GLN A 56 -12.50 4.50 27.84
N ARG A 57 -13.52 3.86 28.39
CA ARG A 57 -13.87 3.98 29.82
C ARG A 57 -12.73 3.43 30.71
N PHE A 58 -12.11 2.34 30.28
CA PHE A 58 -10.93 1.78 30.94
C PHE A 58 -9.75 2.78 30.92
N LYS A 59 -9.45 3.36 29.76
CA LYS A 59 -8.36 4.33 29.59
C LYS A 59 -8.60 5.57 30.48
N ILE A 60 -9.83 6.06 30.50
CA ILE A 60 -10.23 7.19 31.36
C ILE A 60 -10.15 6.80 32.86
N ALA A 61 -10.58 5.59 33.21
CA ALA A 61 -10.49 5.12 34.60
C ALA A 61 -9.05 4.99 35.09
N GLN A 62 -8.12 4.61 34.20
CA GLN A 62 -6.67 4.61 34.49
C GLN A 62 -6.13 6.02 34.73
N GLU A 63 -6.55 6.99 33.91
CA GLU A 63 -6.14 8.39 34.03
C GLU A 63 -6.71 9.04 35.30
N LEU A 64 -7.92 8.66 35.71
CA LEU A 64 -8.55 9.11 36.95
C LEU A 64 -8.09 8.31 38.20
N GLU A 65 -7.12 7.42 38.03
CA GLU A 65 -6.56 6.55 39.09
C GLU A 65 -7.62 5.80 39.90
N LEU A 66 -8.72 5.37 39.23
CA LEU A 66 -9.77 4.62 39.92
C LEU A 66 -9.23 3.23 40.33
N PRO A 67 -9.39 2.81 41.60
CA PRO A 67 -8.81 1.55 42.08
C PRO A 67 -9.53 0.32 41.49
N GLN A 68 -10.81 0.45 41.21
CA GLN A 68 -11.68 -0.61 40.71
C GLN A 68 -12.71 -0.07 39.71
N VAL A 69 -13.13 -0.90 38.79
CA VAL A 69 -14.16 -0.58 37.79
C VAL A 69 -15.21 -1.68 37.76
N PRO A 70 -16.48 -1.32 37.47
CA PRO A 70 -17.54 -2.30 37.31
C PRO A 70 -17.37 -3.10 36.02
N VAL A 71 -17.48 -4.43 36.09
CA VAL A 71 -17.32 -5.33 34.95
C VAL A 71 -18.44 -6.38 34.90
N VAL A 72 -18.69 -6.86 33.67
CA VAL A 72 -19.47 -8.06 33.40
C VAL A 72 -18.52 -9.07 32.74
N ILE A 73 -18.34 -10.21 33.39
CA ILE A 73 -17.53 -11.30 32.84
C ILE A 73 -18.39 -12.10 31.87
N MET A 74 -17.91 -12.28 30.66
CA MET A 74 -18.55 -13.03 29.58
C MET A 74 -17.71 -14.25 29.24
N ASP A 75 -18.30 -15.43 29.45
CA ASP A 75 -17.67 -16.71 29.08
C ASP A 75 -18.14 -17.08 27.67
N ILE A 76 -17.41 -16.62 26.67
CA ILE A 76 -17.74 -16.75 25.25
C ILE A 76 -16.49 -17.13 24.46
N ASP A 77 -16.68 -17.68 23.27
CA ASP A 77 -15.57 -18.04 22.40
C ASP A 77 -14.84 -16.80 21.83
N PRO A 78 -13.58 -16.93 21.41
CA PRO A 78 -12.79 -15.81 20.90
C PRO A 78 -13.40 -15.10 19.68
N SER A 79 -14.13 -15.83 18.83
CA SER A 79 -14.76 -15.23 17.62
C SER A 79 -15.98 -14.40 18.01
N GLU A 80 -16.74 -14.86 19.00
CA GLU A 80 -17.86 -14.10 19.55
C GLU A 80 -17.38 -12.88 20.34
N ALA A 81 -16.27 -13.01 21.07
CA ALA A 81 -15.63 -11.90 21.77
C ALA A 81 -15.21 -10.80 20.77
N GLU A 82 -14.60 -11.18 19.66
CA GLU A 82 -14.20 -10.26 18.59
C GLU A 82 -15.43 -9.63 17.89
N TYR A 83 -16.51 -10.42 17.72
CA TYR A 83 -17.78 -9.88 17.21
C TYR A 83 -18.36 -8.81 18.14
N ILE A 84 -18.41 -9.06 19.45
CA ILE A 84 -18.90 -8.09 20.43
C ILE A 84 -18.01 -6.84 20.47
N LEU A 85 -16.68 -7.01 20.35
CA LEU A 85 -15.75 -5.88 20.24
C LEU A 85 -16.14 -4.95 19.07
N ILE A 86 -16.57 -5.51 17.94
CA ILE A 86 -17.00 -4.75 16.78
C ILE A 86 -18.42 -4.18 16.97
N ALA A 87 -19.40 -5.01 17.36
CA ALA A 87 -20.78 -4.61 17.46
C ALA A 87 -21.03 -3.52 18.51
N ASP A 88 -20.51 -3.65 19.70
CA ASP A 88 -20.68 -2.65 20.77
C ASP A 88 -20.07 -1.28 20.45
N ASN A 89 -19.05 -1.27 19.58
CA ASN A 89 -18.40 -0.02 19.20
C ASN A 89 -19.07 0.64 17.98
N GLU A 90 -19.71 -0.10 17.09
CA GLU A 90 -20.34 0.45 15.87
C GLU A 90 -21.54 1.33 16.21
N GLU A 91 -22.38 0.89 17.16
CA GLU A 91 -23.53 1.66 17.64
C GLU A 91 -23.15 2.99 18.30
N ARG A 92 -21.95 3.06 18.92
CA ARG A 92 -21.49 4.22 19.70
C ARG A 92 -20.52 5.14 18.94
N ARG A 93 -19.94 4.68 17.82
CA ARG A 93 -18.89 5.40 17.08
C ARG A 93 -19.22 5.54 15.59
N GLN A 94 -20.33 6.14 15.26
CA GLN A 94 -20.69 6.49 13.87
C GLN A 94 -19.66 7.44 13.20
N GLU A 95 -18.76 8.03 13.97
CA GLU A 95 -17.81 9.04 13.52
C GLU A 95 -16.42 8.51 13.14
N ASP A 96 -16.09 7.24 13.44
CA ASP A 96 -14.80 6.66 13.02
C ASP A 96 -14.84 6.37 11.51
N ASN A 97 -14.35 7.31 10.73
CA ASN A 97 -14.36 7.28 9.26
C ASN A 97 -13.09 6.68 8.64
N ASP A 98 -12.17 6.07 9.43
CA ASP A 98 -10.98 5.42 8.89
C ASP A 98 -11.35 4.26 7.95
N PRO A 99 -11.08 4.38 6.63
CA PRO A 99 -11.48 3.37 5.65
C PRO A 99 -10.78 2.02 5.87
N ILE A 100 -9.57 2.02 6.42
CA ILE A 100 -8.80 0.78 6.66
C ILE A 100 -9.38 0.02 7.84
N LYS A 101 -9.71 0.73 8.92
CA LYS A 101 -10.35 0.11 10.08
C LYS A 101 -11.75 -0.43 9.72
N LYS A 102 -12.53 0.34 8.94
CA LYS A 102 -13.80 -0.15 8.35
C LYS A 102 -13.59 -1.39 7.48
N ALA A 103 -12.52 -1.44 6.68
CA ALA A 103 -12.20 -2.59 5.84
C ALA A 103 -11.87 -3.85 6.66
N LYS A 104 -11.13 -3.69 7.76
CA LYS A 104 -10.81 -4.80 8.68
C LYS A 104 -12.06 -5.34 9.37
N ARG A 105 -12.93 -4.45 9.90
CA ARG A 105 -14.22 -4.83 10.48
C ARG A 105 -15.11 -5.57 9.47
N ALA A 106 -15.21 -5.04 8.25
CA ALA A 106 -15.99 -5.65 7.18
C ALA A 106 -15.46 -7.05 6.81
N LYS A 107 -14.14 -7.23 6.79
CA LYS A 107 -13.51 -8.53 6.53
C LYS A 107 -13.87 -9.53 7.61
N PHE A 108 -13.72 -9.15 8.88
CA PHE A 108 -14.07 -10.00 10.01
C PHE A 108 -15.55 -10.40 9.99
N LEU A 109 -16.48 -9.44 9.86
CA LEU A 109 -17.92 -9.72 9.80
C LEU A 109 -18.28 -10.64 8.64
N LYS A 110 -17.62 -10.49 7.50
CA LYS A 110 -17.81 -11.37 6.35
C LYS A 110 -17.43 -12.82 6.65
N GLU A 111 -16.28 -13.02 7.32
CA GLU A 111 -15.80 -14.33 7.73
C GLU A 111 -16.68 -14.91 8.84
N TYR A 112 -17.00 -14.14 9.87
CA TYR A 112 -17.82 -14.54 11.01
C TYR A 112 -19.23 -14.94 10.62
N TRP A 113 -19.89 -14.18 9.73
CA TRP A 113 -21.24 -14.50 9.22
C TRP A 113 -21.21 -15.48 8.05
N GLY A 114 -20.07 -15.94 7.59
CA GLY A 114 -19.93 -16.89 6.48
C GLY A 114 -20.44 -16.37 5.14
N VAL A 115 -20.45 -15.06 4.92
CA VAL A 115 -20.99 -14.44 3.72
C VAL A 115 -20.07 -14.69 2.52
N LYS A 116 -20.51 -15.54 1.58
CA LYS A 116 -19.77 -15.90 0.37
C LYS A 116 -19.96 -14.86 -0.73
N ASN A 117 -18.92 -14.69 -1.56
CA ASN A 117 -19.03 -13.87 -2.77
C ASN A 117 -19.88 -14.63 -3.81
N GLY A 118 -20.82 -13.95 -4.45
CA GLY A 118 -21.60 -14.47 -5.56
C GLY A 118 -23.11 -14.33 -5.37
N ARG A 119 -23.85 -14.63 -6.44
CA ARG A 119 -25.32 -14.68 -6.38
C ARG A 119 -25.72 -15.89 -5.52
N PRO A 120 -26.60 -15.72 -4.52
CA PRO A 120 -27.09 -16.86 -3.74
C PRO A 120 -27.61 -17.92 -4.70
N LYS A 121 -27.11 -19.15 -4.64
CA LYS A 121 -27.75 -20.27 -5.32
C LYS A 121 -29.15 -20.40 -4.75
N LYS A 122 -30.18 -20.39 -5.58
CA LYS A 122 -31.55 -20.72 -5.18
C LYS A 122 -31.48 -22.08 -4.48
N LEU A 123 -31.68 -22.10 -3.18
CA LEU A 123 -31.83 -23.34 -2.42
C LEU A 123 -33.13 -24.01 -2.87
N PRO A 124 -33.19 -25.34 -2.92
CA PRO A 124 -34.45 -26.05 -3.11
C PRO A 124 -35.43 -25.70 -2.00
N GLN A 125 -36.71 -25.57 -2.33
CA GLN A 125 -37.77 -25.01 -1.49
C GLN A 125 -38.16 -25.84 -0.24
N ASN A 126 -37.35 -26.79 0.23
CA ASN A 126 -37.76 -27.77 1.26
C ASN A 126 -36.83 -27.90 2.46
N GLU A 127 -36.09 -26.87 2.83
CA GLU A 127 -35.48 -26.85 4.17
C GLU A 127 -35.85 -25.57 4.88
N GLU A 128 -36.68 -25.73 5.94
CA GLU A 128 -36.92 -24.70 6.94
C GLU A 128 -35.62 -24.35 7.65
N VAL A 129 -34.90 -23.36 7.13
CA VAL A 129 -33.76 -22.78 7.83
C VAL A 129 -34.20 -21.44 8.43
N ASN A 130 -34.69 -21.50 9.63
CA ASN A 130 -34.94 -20.39 10.53
C ASN A 130 -33.59 -19.84 11.08
N LYS A 131 -32.63 -19.52 10.22
CA LYS A 131 -31.48 -18.67 10.53
C LYS A 131 -31.49 -17.54 9.53
N GLU A 132 -31.69 -16.30 10.01
CA GLU A 132 -31.52 -15.09 9.23
C GLU A 132 -30.10 -15.14 8.60
N THR A 133 -30.03 -15.52 7.33
CA THR A 133 -28.76 -15.58 6.61
C THR A 133 -28.27 -14.17 6.36
N LYS A 134 -27.28 -13.75 7.11
CA LYS A 134 -26.63 -12.43 6.93
C LYS A 134 -26.05 -12.30 5.53
N THR A 135 -26.20 -11.12 4.96
CA THR A 135 -25.84 -10.80 3.57
C THR A 135 -24.75 -9.73 3.52
N SER A 136 -24.21 -9.49 2.34
CA SER A 136 -23.28 -8.35 2.13
C SER A 136 -23.94 -6.99 2.42
N LYS A 137 -25.27 -6.90 2.38
CA LYS A 137 -26.01 -5.70 2.74
C LYS A 137 -25.95 -5.46 4.24
N ASP A 138 -26.12 -6.52 5.04
CA ASP A 138 -26.03 -6.45 6.50
C ASP A 138 -24.63 -6.05 6.96
N ILE A 139 -23.57 -6.55 6.27
CA ILE A 139 -22.20 -6.13 6.54
C ILE A 139 -22.02 -4.63 6.22
N ALA A 140 -22.56 -4.18 5.08
CA ALA A 140 -22.45 -2.79 4.69
C ALA A 140 -23.14 -1.85 5.68
N GLU A 141 -24.29 -2.26 6.20
CA GLU A 141 -25.05 -1.53 7.22
C GLU A 141 -24.30 -1.50 8.56
N ALA A 142 -23.80 -2.66 9.01
CA ALA A 142 -23.01 -2.77 10.24
C ALA A 142 -21.73 -1.93 10.24
N VAL A 143 -21.09 -1.75 9.08
CA VAL A 143 -19.86 -0.95 8.93
C VAL A 143 -20.16 0.51 8.55
N GLY A 144 -21.43 0.90 8.44
CA GLY A 144 -21.83 2.26 8.09
C GLY A 144 -21.43 2.66 6.67
N THR A 145 -21.62 1.76 5.67
CA THR A 145 -21.29 2.01 4.28
C THR A 145 -22.36 1.51 3.32
N SER A 146 -22.28 1.89 2.06
CA SER A 146 -23.18 1.33 1.03
C SER A 146 -22.64 -0.03 0.54
N SER A 147 -23.55 -0.91 0.08
CA SER A 147 -23.17 -2.21 -0.51
C SER A 147 -22.21 -2.07 -1.70
N LYS A 148 -22.28 -0.96 -2.44
CA LYS A 148 -21.35 -0.64 -3.53
C LYS A 148 -19.94 -0.34 -3.01
N ASN A 149 -19.84 0.40 -1.91
CA ASN A 149 -18.57 0.76 -1.29
C ASN A 149 -17.97 -0.38 -0.46
N LEU A 150 -18.77 -1.31 0.05
CA LEU A 150 -18.29 -2.46 0.80
C LEU A 150 -17.22 -3.26 0.03
N ASN A 151 -17.47 -3.54 -1.25
CA ASN A 151 -16.51 -4.29 -2.06
C ASN A 151 -15.17 -3.54 -2.21
N ARG A 152 -15.22 -2.21 -2.32
CA ARG A 152 -14.01 -1.37 -2.31
C ARG A 152 -13.28 -1.45 -0.98
N LEU A 153 -13.98 -1.30 0.13
CA LEU A 153 -13.41 -1.42 1.47
C LEU A 153 -12.73 -2.78 1.68
N LEU A 154 -13.41 -3.87 1.32
CA LEU A 154 -12.84 -5.21 1.43
C LEU A 154 -11.52 -5.36 0.65
N LYS A 155 -11.39 -4.66 -0.50
CA LYS A 155 -10.17 -4.65 -1.30
C LYS A 155 -9.00 -3.94 -0.62
N LEU A 156 -9.25 -2.95 0.24
CA LEU A 156 -8.19 -2.24 0.96
C LEU A 156 -7.38 -3.16 1.90
N ASN A 157 -7.95 -4.29 2.32
CA ASN A 157 -7.22 -5.28 3.12
C ASN A 157 -6.07 -5.97 2.36
N TYR A 158 -6.03 -5.87 1.03
CA TYR A 158 -4.96 -6.45 0.20
C TYR A 158 -3.79 -5.48 -0.05
N LEU A 159 -3.88 -4.26 0.46
CA LEU A 159 -2.78 -3.31 0.41
C LEU A 159 -1.67 -3.68 1.40
N ILE A 160 -0.45 -3.28 1.06
CA ILE A 160 0.68 -3.32 2.01
C ILE A 160 0.47 -2.30 3.14
N PRO A 161 1.06 -2.50 4.34
CA PRO A 161 0.84 -1.65 5.50
C PRO A 161 1.09 -0.15 5.23
N ASP A 162 2.13 0.18 4.49
CA ASP A 162 2.48 1.57 4.18
C ASP A 162 1.39 2.27 3.36
N LEU A 163 0.82 1.59 2.35
CA LEU A 163 -0.31 2.11 1.59
C LEU A 163 -1.58 2.20 2.43
N GLN A 164 -1.80 1.25 3.36
CA GLN A 164 -2.91 1.33 4.31
C GLN A 164 -2.77 2.58 5.20
N ASN A 165 -1.57 2.87 5.70
CA ASN A 165 -1.29 4.05 6.49
C ASN A 165 -1.58 5.36 5.72
N LEU A 166 -1.22 5.42 4.44
CA LEU A 166 -1.54 6.58 3.59
C LEU A 166 -3.06 6.76 3.40
N VAL A 167 -3.81 5.66 3.30
CA VAL A 167 -5.29 5.70 3.22
C VAL A 167 -5.90 6.14 4.54
N SER A 168 -5.46 5.59 5.68
CA SER A 168 -5.91 5.97 7.02
C SER A 168 -5.63 7.44 7.31
N ALA A 169 -4.47 7.95 6.88
CA ALA A 169 -4.09 9.36 6.99
C ALA A 169 -4.87 10.29 6.03
N GLY A 170 -5.75 9.74 5.18
CA GLY A 170 -6.48 10.52 4.18
C GLY A 170 -5.62 11.06 3.03
N LYS A 171 -4.33 10.72 2.98
CA LYS A 171 -3.41 11.14 1.91
C LYS A 171 -3.68 10.41 0.59
N LEU A 172 -4.11 9.14 0.65
CA LEU A 172 -4.46 8.33 -0.52
C LEU A 172 -5.97 8.05 -0.56
N GLY A 173 -6.64 8.47 -1.64
CA GLY A 173 -8.09 8.24 -1.81
C GLY A 173 -8.44 6.75 -1.97
N THR A 174 -9.57 6.32 -1.40
CA THR A 174 -10.02 4.91 -1.40
C THR A 174 -10.21 4.33 -2.81
N CYS A 175 -10.55 5.16 -3.80
CA CYS A 175 -10.71 4.72 -5.19
C CYS A 175 -9.36 4.38 -5.86
N ALA A 176 -8.33 5.18 -5.59
CA ALA A 176 -6.97 4.92 -6.07
C ALA A 176 -6.37 3.71 -5.33
N ALA A 177 -6.55 3.64 -4.02
CA ALA A 177 -6.14 2.54 -3.18
C ALA A 177 -6.76 1.19 -3.61
N GLU A 178 -8.05 1.16 -3.99
CA GLU A 178 -8.69 -0.01 -4.59
C GLU A 178 -7.96 -0.48 -5.85
N GLN A 179 -7.51 0.43 -6.72
CA GLN A 179 -6.79 0.03 -7.94
C GLN A 179 -5.44 -0.58 -7.62
N LEU A 180 -4.73 -0.05 -6.62
CA LEU A 180 -3.45 -0.60 -6.16
C LEU A 180 -3.62 -1.98 -5.50
N SER A 181 -4.74 -2.24 -4.86
CA SER A 181 -5.02 -3.54 -4.22
C SER A 181 -5.11 -4.73 -5.20
N TYR A 182 -5.23 -4.48 -6.49
CA TYR A 182 -5.20 -5.51 -7.54
C TYR A 182 -3.78 -5.92 -7.95
N LEU A 183 -2.76 -5.22 -7.47
CA LEU A 183 -1.36 -5.56 -7.67
C LEU A 183 -0.87 -6.56 -6.61
N THR A 184 0.17 -7.31 -6.93
CA THR A 184 0.84 -8.16 -5.94
C THR A 184 1.51 -7.28 -4.87
N LYS A 185 1.73 -7.80 -3.67
CA LYS A 185 2.42 -7.05 -2.59
C LYS A 185 3.80 -6.55 -3.04
N LYS A 186 4.50 -7.35 -3.86
CA LYS A 186 5.81 -6.99 -4.43
C LYS A 186 5.71 -5.80 -5.39
N ASP A 187 4.70 -5.80 -6.26
CA ASP A 187 4.47 -4.72 -7.21
C ASP A 187 4.02 -3.43 -6.49
N GLN A 188 3.20 -3.56 -5.43
CA GLN A 188 2.81 -2.43 -4.58
C GLN A 188 4.03 -1.80 -3.91
N GLN A 189 4.92 -2.61 -3.35
CA GLN A 189 6.16 -2.14 -2.73
C GLN A 189 7.05 -1.44 -3.76
N MET A 190 7.25 -2.05 -4.92
CA MET A 190 8.04 -1.46 -6.01
C MET A 190 7.48 -0.09 -6.45
N LEU A 191 6.15 0.05 -6.55
CA LEU A 191 5.52 1.33 -6.89
C LEU A 191 5.73 2.36 -5.78
N LEU A 192 5.61 1.95 -4.52
CA LEU A 192 5.82 2.85 -3.39
C LEU A 192 7.29 3.29 -3.30
N ASP A 193 8.24 2.37 -3.49
CA ASP A 193 9.68 2.67 -3.50
C ASP A 193 10.07 3.59 -4.66
N THR A 194 9.35 3.48 -5.79
CA THR A 194 9.63 4.29 -6.99
C THR A 194 9.01 5.68 -6.92
N LEU A 195 7.76 5.78 -6.46
CA LEU A 195 6.97 7.01 -6.47
C LEU A 195 6.95 7.71 -5.11
N GLY A 196 7.23 7.00 -4.02
CA GLY A 196 7.14 7.55 -2.67
C GLY A 196 5.78 8.17 -2.40
N GLU A 197 5.77 9.32 -1.77
CA GLU A 197 4.53 10.07 -1.47
C GLU A 197 3.83 10.63 -2.72
N GLU A 198 4.47 10.67 -3.88
CA GLU A 198 3.83 11.14 -5.13
C GLU A 198 2.62 10.29 -5.54
N ILE A 199 2.57 9.04 -5.11
CA ILE A 199 1.42 8.15 -5.33
C ILE A 199 0.11 8.75 -4.80
N THR A 200 0.20 9.60 -3.77
CA THR A 200 -0.95 10.27 -3.14
C THR A 200 -1.55 11.39 -3.99
N HIS A 201 -0.76 11.96 -4.89
CA HIS A 201 -1.16 13.07 -5.77
C HIS A 201 -1.64 12.59 -7.14
N ARG A 202 -1.58 11.28 -7.41
CA ARG A 202 -2.02 10.71 -8.69
C ARG A 202 -3.53 10.64 -8.79
N THR A 203 -4.04 10.97 -9.96
CA THR A 203 -5.46 10.79 -10.28
C THR A 203 -5.81 9.31 -10.41
N LEU A 204 -7.10 8.99 -10.27
CA LEU A 204 -7.59 7.61 -10.45
C LEU A 204 -7.23 7.03 -11.84
N VAL A 205 -7.20 7.88 -12.88
CA VAL A 205 -6.86 7.46 -14.25
C VAL A 205 -5.40 7.06 -14.32
N GLU A 206 -4.50 7.90 -13.82
CA GLU A 206 -3.06 7.61 -13.76
C GLU A 206 -2.74 6.34 -12.96
N VAL A 207 -3.42 6.13 -11.83
CA VAL A 207 -3.24 4.90 -11.04
C VAL A 207 -3.71 3.66 -11.80
N LYS A 208 -4.79 3.73 -12.57
CA LYS A 208 -5.24 2.63 -13.44
C LYS A 208 -4.23 2.32 -14.54
N GLU A 209 -3.67 3.35 -15.17
CA GLU A 209 -2.62 3.19 -16.19
C GLU A 209 -1.35 2.57 -15.60
N LEU A 210 -0.90 3.05 -14.44
CA LEU A 210 0.23 2.47 -13.72
C LEU A 210 -0.02 0.99 -13.41
N ARG A 211 -1.21 0.65 -12.90
CA ARG A 211 -1.58 -0.74 -12.65
C ARG A 211 -1.48 -1.59 -13.91
N SER A 212 -2.01 -1.12 -15.04
CA SER A 212 -1.99 -1.86 -16.31
C SER A 212 -0.55 -2.11 -16.76
N LYS A 213 0.31 -1.09 -16.76
CA LYS A 213 1.72 -1.19 -17.13
C LYS A 213 2.50 -2.17 -16.24
N VAL A 214 2.29 -2.12 -14.93
CA VAL A 214 2.94 -3.04 -13.99
C VAL A 214 2.47 -4.48 -14.22
N GLN A 215 1.17 -4.70 -14.44
CA GLN A 215 0.64 -6.03 -14.71
C GLN A 215 1.13 -6.61 -16.02
N GLU A 216 1.26 -5.82 -17.08
CA GLU A 216 1.86 -6.25 -18.35
C GLU A 216 3.33 -6.61 -18.20
N GLY A 217 4.12 -5.75 -17.54
CA GLY A 217 5.52 -6.02 -17.27
C GLY A 217 5.74 -7.28 -16.44
N SER A 218 4.91 -7.51 -15.43
CA SER A 218 4.96 -8.71 -14.59
C SER A 218 4.63 -9.99 -15.37
N LYS A 219 3.63 -9.97 -16.24
CA LYS A 219 3.28 -11.11 -17.10
C LYS A 219 4.40 -11.45 -18.09
N THR A 220 4.98 -10.42 -18.72
CA THR A 220 6.08 -10.60 -19.68
C THR A 220 7.31 -11.20 -18.98
N LYS A 221 7.65 -10.72 -17.78
CA LYS A 221 8.73 -11.25 -16.99
C LYS A 221 8.52 -12.72 -16.62
N THR A 222 7.34 -13.08 -16.13
CA THR A 222 7.01 -14.48 -15.77
C THR A 222 7.10 -15.41 -16.99
N LEU A 223 6.66 -14.96 -18.18
CA LEU A 223 6.77 -15.73 -19.40
C LEU A 223 8.23 -15.95 -19.83
N MET A 224 9.07 -14.91 -19.69
CA MET A 224 10.51 -15.03 -19.99
C MET A 224 11.21 -15.96 -19.01
N GLU A 225 10.91 -15.86 -17.71
CA GLU A 225 11.48 -16.74 -16.68
C GLU A 225 11.12 -18.21 -16.94
N ARG A 226 9.87 -18.51 -17.37
CA ARG A 226 9.48 -19.87 -17.75
C ARG A 226 10.24 -20.39 -18.97
N LYS A 227 10.36 -19.58 -20.03
CA LYS A 227 11.12 -19.98 -21.22
C LYS A 227 12.59 -20.21 -20.92
N GLN A 228 13.17 -19.39 -20.06
CA GLN A 228 14.56 -19.57 -19.62
C GLN A 228 14.74 -20.87 -18.84
N ALA A 229 13.80 -21.21 -17.92
CA ALA A 229 13.86 -22.46 -17.18
C ALA A 229 13.70 -23.70 -18.09
N GLU A 230 12.79 -23.65 -19.08
CA GLU A 230 12.62 -24.72 -20.07
C GLU A 230 13.89 -24.94 -20.90
N LEU A 231 14.55 -23.86 -21.33
CA LEU A 231 15.80 -23.96 -22.10
C LEU A 231 16.97 -24.50 -21.25
N LEU A 232 17.06 -24.09 -20.00
CA LEU A 232 18.09 -24.64 -19.08
C LEU A 232 17.91 -26.13 -18.86
N GLN A 233 16.67 -26.61 -18.71
CA GLN A 233 16.37 -28.03 -18.60
C GLN A 233 16.77 -28.81 -19.85
N GLN A 234 16.49 -28.27 -21.05
CA GLN A 234 16.88 -28.90 -22.30
C GLN A 234 18.42 -29.00 -22.45
N ILE A 235 19.15 -27.99 -21.98
CA ILE A 235 20.62 -28.02 -22.00
C ILE A 235 21.13 -29.09 -21.03
N GLU A 236 20.61 -29.16 -19.81
CA GLU A 236 21.01 -30.17 -18.82
C GLU A 236 20.75 -31.60 -19.31
N ASP A 237 19.58 -31.84 -19.92
CA ASP A 237 19.23 -33.14 -20.51
C ASP A 237 20.18 -33.51 -21.68
N ALA A 238 20.54 -32.54 -22.53
CA ALA A 238 21.48 -32.76 -23.63
C ALA A 238 22.92 -33.03 -23.14
N GLU A 239 23.39 -32.28 -22.14
CA GLU A 239 24.73 -32.50 -21.53
C GLU A 239 24.83 -33.90 -20.89
N LYS A 240 23.76 -34.37 -20.22
CA LYS A 240 23.71 -35.71 -19.67
C LYS A 240 23.81 -36.79 -20.77
N THR A 241 23.09 -36.60 -21.86
CA THR A 241 23.10 -37.54 -23.02
C THR A 241 24.49 -37.60 -23.65
N ILE A 242 25.16 -36.45 -23.78
CA ILE A 242 26.55 -36.38 -24.29
C ILE A 242 27.50 -37.16 -23.42
N SER A 243 27.43 -36.95 -22.08
CA SER A 243 28.28 -37.66 -21.12
C SER A 243 28.06 -39.20 -21.20
N GLU A 244 26.82 -39.67 -21.37
CA GLU A 244 26.51 -41.09 -21.53
C GLU A 244 27.12 -41.67 -22.83
N TYR A 245 27.15 -40.90 -23.93
CA TYR A 245 27.79 -41.33 -25.18
C TYR A 245 29.33 -41.25 -25.08
N GLU A 246 29.92 -40.27 -24.43
CA GLU A 246 31.34 -40.18 -24.19
C GLU A 246 31.85 -41.41 -23.39
N ASP A 247 31.10 -41.82 -22.35
CA ASP A 247 31.41 -43.03 -21.57
C ASP A 247 31.33 -44.32 -22.43
N GLN A 248 30.35 -44.40 -23.33
CA GLN A 248 30.24 -45.53 -24.27
C GLN A 248 31.38 -45.58 -25.26
N ILE A 249 31.80 -44.43 -25.80
CA ILE A 249 32.92 -44.32 -26.69
C ILE A 249 34.22 -44.76 -25.97
N CYS A 250 34.46 -44.29 -24.76
CA CYS A 250 35.63 -44.68 -23.96
C CYS A 250 35.66 -46.19 -23.66
N GLN A 251 34.49 -46.83 -23.40
CA GLN A 251 34.39 -48.26 -23.22
C GLN A 251 34.72 -49.03 -24.51
N LEU A 252 34.22 -48.58 -25.65
CA LEU A 252 34.51 -49.19 -26.95
C LEU A 252 35.97 -49.04 -27.40
N GLU A 253 36.59 -47.87 -27.11
CA GLU A 253 38.00 -47.65 -27.35
C GLU A 253 38.91 -48.60 -26.52
N LYS A 254 38.60 -48.80 -25.22
CA LYS A 254 39.28 -49.78 -24.37
C LYS A 254 39.14 -51.22 -24.88
N GLN A 255 37.95 -51.61 -25.35
CA GLN A 255 37.75 -52.93 -25.95
C GLN A 255 38.51 -53.14 -27.26
N LEU A 256 38.73 -52.07 -28.01
CA LEU A 256 39.58 -52.08 -29.24
C LEU A 256 41.08 -52.18 -28.92
N GLU A 257 41.55 -51.57 -27.80
CA GLU A 257 42.93 -51.66 -27.34
C GLU A 257 43.27 -53.02 -26.71
N GLU A 258 42.31 -53.68 -26.03
CA GLU A 258 42.48 -55.01 -25.41
C GLU A 258 42.45 -56.15 -26.41
N ASN A 259 41.88 -55.99 -27.58
CA ASN A 259 41.96 -57.00 -28.68
C ASN A 259 43.20 -56.73 -29.54
N GLU A 260 44.22 -57.60 -29.47
CA GLU A 260 45.37 -57.55 -30.37
C GLU A 260 44.92 -57.41 -31.85
N PRO A 261 45.61 -56.63 -32.69
CA PRO A 261 45.12 -56.27 -34.00
C PRO A 261 45.13 -57.44 -34.99
N GLU A 262 44.09 -58.24 -35.00
CA GLU A 262 43.69 -58.84 -36.26
C GLU A 262 43.17 -57.70 -37.12
N VAL A 263 43.82 -57.50 -38.28
CA VAL A 263 43.50 -56.43 -39.21
C VAL A 263 42.02 -56.51 -39.59
N ILE A 264 41.16 -55.79 -38.84
CA ILE A 264 39.77 -55.61 -39.20
C ILE A 264 39.69 -54.38 -40.10
N GLU A 265 39.61 -54.63 -41.41
CA GLU A 265 39.43 -53.60 -42.44
C GLU A 265 38.06 -52.87 -42.39
N LYS A 266 37.22 -53.20 -41.44
CA LYS A 266 35.92 -52.52 -41.29
C LYS A 266 35.60 -52.19 -39.83
N ALA A 267 35.51 -50.91 -39.51
CA ALA A 267 34.89 -50.45 -38.26
C ALA A 267 33.44 -51.01 -38.17
N PRO A 268 32.99 -51.48 -36.99
CA PRO A 268 31.63 -51.96 -36.82
C PRO A 268 30.63 -50.94 -37.32
N GLU A 269 29.56 -51.40 -38.01
CA GLU A 269 28.52 -50.48 -38.51
C GLU A 269 27.94 -49.59 -37.40
N ASP A 270 27.97 -50.07 -36.13
CA ASP A 270 27.50 -49.34 -34.97
C ASP A 270 28.40 -48.18 -34.57
N TYR A 271 29.75 -48.29 -34.77
CA TYR A 271 30.68 -47.18 -34.52
C TYR A 271 30.43 -45.98 -35.44
N ALA A 272 30.18 -46.24 -36.71
CA ALA A 272 29.85 -45.18 -37.68
C ALA A 272 28.50 -44.51 -37.33
N LYS A 273 27.52 -45.26 -36.84
CA LYS A 273 26.22 -44.74 -36.39
C LYS A 273 26.34 -43.97 -35.10
N LEU A 274 27.10 -44.46 -34.12
CA LEU A 274 27.38 -43.74 -32.86
C LEU A 274 28.10 -42.42 -33.14
N LYS A 275 29.14 -42.41 -33.98
CA LYS A 275 29.88 -41.20 -34.34
C LYS A 275 29.01 -40.16 -35.03
N THR A 276 28.08 -40.57 -35.93
CA THR A 276 27.11 -39.67 -36.54
C THR A 276 26.09 -39.16 -35.52
N THR A 277 25.72 -39.95 -34.54
CA THR A 277 24.80 -39.55 -33.47
C THR A 277 25.45 -38.54 -32.51
N VAL A 278 26.71 -38.75 -32.14
CA VAL A 278 27.48 -37.81 -31.33
C VAL A 278 27.63 -36.48 -32.06
N THR A 279 28.04 -36.49 -33.33
CA THR A 279 28.14 -35.23 -34.12
C THR A 279 26.82 -34.52 -34.32
N TYR A 280 25.71 -35.25 -34.36
CA TYR A 280 24.37 -34.67 -34.41
C TYR A 280 24.05 -33.95 -33.08
N TYR A 281 24.26 -34.62 -31.95
CA TYR A 281 24.00 -33.99 -30.62
C TYR A 281 24.97 -32.85 -30.30
N GLU A 282 26.24 -32.92 -30.72
CA GLU A 282 27.18 -31.81 -30.62
C GLU A 282 26.69 -30.60 -31.42
N TRP A 283 26.16 -30.81 -32.61
CA TRP A 283 25.55 -29.77 -33.43
C TRP A 283 24.29 -29.19 -32.76
N GLU A 284 23.43 -30.04 -32.20
CA GLU A 284 22.21 -29.62 -31.50
C GLU A 284 22.55 -28.80 -30.24
N LEU A 285 23.57 -29.21 -29.48
CA LEU A 285 24.08 -28.47 -28.34
C LEU A 285 24.62 -27.09 -28.74
N GLU A 286 25.37 -27.03 -29.81
CA GLU A 286 25.90 -25.77 -30.34
C GLU A 286 24.79 -24.84 -30.78
N GLN A 287 23.74 -25.36 -31.40
CA GLN A 287 22.55 -24.58 -31.76
C GLN A 287 21.81 -24.07 -30.50
N ALA A 288 21.69 -24.90 -29.48
CA ALA A 288 21.05 -24.52 -28.19
C ALA A 288 21.86 -23.45 -27.46
N LYS A 289 23.21 -23.58 -27.44
CA LYS A 289 24.11 -22.56 -26.87
C LYS A 289 24.01 -21.22 -27.62
N ASN A 290 24.04 -21.24 -28.92
CA ASN A 290 23.89 -20.03 -29.75
C ASN A 290 22.54 -19.35 -29.47
N LYS A 291 21.46 -20.13 -29.34
CA LYS A 291 20.14 -19.60 -29.04
C LYS A 291 20.02 -19.05 -27.64
N LEU A 292 20.73 -19.64 -26.68
CA LEU A 292 20.86 -19.12 -25.32
C LEU A 292 21.57 -17.77 -25.30
N ASP A 293 22.66 -17.64 -26.06
CA ASP A 293 23.41 -16.39 -26.18
C ASP A 293 22.60 -15.28 -26.84
N GLU A 294 21.83 -15.61 -27.88
CA GLU A 294 20.90 -14.66 -28.50
C GLU A 294 19.84 -14.19 -27.50
N LEU A 295 19.26 -15.11 -26.72
CA LEU A 295 18.27 -14.79 -25.69
C LEU A 295 18.88 -13.96 -24.54
N ASN A 296 20.11 -14.27 -24.13
CA ASN A 296 20.81 -13.49 -23.12
C ASN A 296 21.09 -12.07 -23.61
N LYS A 297 21.49 -11.92 -24.87
CA LYS A 297 21.70 -10.62 -25.50
C LYS A 297 20.39 -9.83 -25.59
N ALA A 298 19.31 -10.48 -26.05
CA ALA A 298 17.99 -9.86 -26.10
C ALA A 298 17.48 -9.44 -24.71
N ASN A 299 17.74 -10.25 -23.68
CA ASN A 299 17.44 -9.89 -22.28
C ASN A 299 18.25 -8.70 -21.79
N GLN A 300 19.54 -8.60 -22.18
CA GLN A 300 20.36 -7.43 -21.84
C GLN A 300 19.86 -6.17 -22.55
N ASP A 301 19.47 -6.27 -23.80
CA ASP A 301 18.92 -5.15 -24.57
C ASP A 301 17.56 -4.69 -24.00
N LEU A 302 16.67 -5.64 -23.65
CA LEU A 302 15.41 -5.33 -22.97
C LEU A 302 15.65 -4.69 -21.59
N LYS A 303 16.69 -5.10 -20.87
CA LYS A 303 17.04 -4.53 -19.58
C LYS A 303 17.52 -3.08 -19.73
N LYS A 304 18.34 -2.79 -20.75
CA LYS A 304 18.75 -1.42 -21.11
C LYS A 304 17.55 -0.57 -21.51
N GLU A 305 16.67 -1.09 -22.38
CA GLU A 305 15.45 -0.39 -22.81
C GLU A 305 14.52 -0.09 -21.61
N LEU A 306 14.40 -1.04 -20.67
CA LEU A 306 13.64 -0.85 -19.45
C LEU A 306 14.25 0.24 -18.57
N ASP A 307 15.56 0.28 -18.42
CA ASP A 307 16.26 1.30 -17.62
C ASP A 307 16.21 2.67 -18.28
N GLU A 308 16.30 2.74 -19.61
CA GLU A 308 16.07 3.97 -20.38
C GLU A 308 14.62 4.47 -20.20
N LYS A 309 13.64 3.59 -20.32
CA LYS A 309 12.23 3.96 -20.10
C LYS A 309 11.97 4.39 -18.65
N LYS A 310 12.62 3.75 -17.67
CA LYS A 310 12.56 4.21 -16.27
C LYS A 310 13.18 5.59 -16.08
N SER A 311 14.30 5.88 -16.75
CA SER A 311 14.94 7.19 -16.68
C SER A 311 14.06 8.28 -17.31
N VAL A 312 13.45 7.97 -18.46
CA VAL A 312 12.48 8.87 -19.12
C VAL A 312 11.24 9.11 -18.24
N ILE A 313 10.71 8.06 -17.60
CA ILE A 313 9.59 8.19 -16.66
C ILE A 313 9.98 9.07 -15.47
N ARG A 314 11.18 8.89 -14.91
CA ARG A 314 11.69 9.74 -13.81
C ARG A 314 11.84 11.19 -14.25
N SER A 315 12.40 11.46 -15.41
CA SER A 315 12.57 12.82 -15.94
C SER A 315 11.21 13.47 -16.27
N PHE A 316 10.28 12.72 -16.85
CA PHE A 316 8.92 13.19 -17.13
C PHE A 316 8.14 13.48 -15.85
N THR A 317 8.28 12.62 -14.84
CA THR A 317 7.69 12.80 -13.52
C THR A 317 8.26 14.04 -12.83
N ALA A 318 9.58 14.26 -12.88
CA ALA A 318 10.22 15.44 -12.32
C ALA A 318 9.74 16.73 -13.00
N ALA A 319 9.62 16.72 -14.34
CA ALA A 319 9.09 17.87 -15.09
C ALA A 319 7.62 18.16 -14.75
N GLN A 320 6.79 17.13 -14.61
CA GLN A 320 5.38 17.29 -14.19
C GLN A 320 5.26 17.81 -12.76
N ILE A 321 6.09 17.37 -11.83
CA ILE A 321 6.14 17.86 -10.45
C ILE A 321 6.51 19.33 -10.44
N GLN A 322 7.57 19.70 -11.19
CA GLN A 322 7.95 21.10 -11.31
C GLN A 322 6.82 21.95 -11.90
N ALA A 323 6.12 21.45 -12.92
CA ALA A 323 5.00 22.17 -13.52
C ALA A 323 3.82 22.30 -12.55
N ALA A 324 3.48 21.23 -11.82
CA ALA A 324 2.43 21.25 -10.79
C ALA A 324 2.78 22.18 -9.62
N SER A 325 4.03 22.12 -9.16
CA SER A 325 4.54 23.01 -8.11
C SER A 325 4.53 24.47 -8.55
N ARG A 326 4.95 24.76 -9.78
CA ARG A 326 4.85 26.12 -10.38
C ARG A 326 3.40 26.61 -10.43
N LYS A 327 2.46 25.74 -10.86
CA LYS A 327 1.03 26.08 -10.90
C LYS A 327 0.49 26.36 -9.51
N LYS A 328 0.83 25.51 -8.51
CA LYS A 328 0.42 25.69 -7.11
C LYS A 328 0.96 26.98 -6.51
N ILE A 329 2.24 27.27 -6.73
CA ILE A 329 2.88 28.51 -6.26
C ILE A 329 2.21 29.72 -6.92
N ARG A 330 1.97 29.69 -8.25
CA ARG A 330 1.25 30.77 -8.94
C ARG A 330 -0.14 31.00 -8.36
N THR A 331 -0.91 29.92 -8.14
CA THR A 331 -2.27 30.04 -7.58
C THR A 331 -2.22 30.65 -6.17
N LEU A 332 -1.31 30.21 -5.31
CA LEU A 332 -1.14 30.77 -3.97
C LEU A 332 -0.75 32.24 -4.02
N LEU A 333 0.22 32.61 -4.86
CA LEU A 333 0.62 34.01 -5.03
C LEU A 333 -0.52 34.87 -5.57
N THR A 334 -1.30 34.38 -6.52
CA THR A 334 -2.45 35.10 -7.07
C THR A 334 -3.50 35.35 -6.00
N VAL A 335 -3.84 34.36 -5.19
CA VAL A 335 -4.80 34.50 -4.08
C VAL A 335 -4.29 35.50 -3.05
N MET A 336 -3.01 35.37 -2.63
CA MET A 336 -2.39 36.28 -1.67
C MET A 336 -2.42 37.72 -2.17
N VAL A 337 -2.05 37.97 -3.45
CA VAL A 337 -2.06 39.31 -4.03
C VAL A 337 -3.47 39.88 -4.10
N GLN A 338 -4.47 39.05 -4.46
CA GLN A 338 -5.87 39.47 -4.48
C GLN A 338 -6.41 39.80 -3.10
N ASP A 339 -6.10 38.99 -2.10
CA ASP A 339 -6.58 39.20 -0.73
C ASP A 339 -5.89 40.42 -0.09
N ILE A 340 -4.57 40.54 -0.23
CA ILE A 340 -3.84 41.73 0.22
C ILE A 340 -4.38 42.98 -0.49
N GLY A 341 -4.59 42.91 -1.81
CA GLY A 341 -5.14 44.03 -2.58
C GLY A 341 -6.52 44.45 -2.13
N LYS A 342 -7.43 43.52 -1.83
CA LYS A 342 -8.77 43.83 -1.29
C LYS A 342 -8.67 44.53 0.06
N HIS A 343 -7.85 44.01 0.96
CA HIS A 343 -7.71 44.57 2.29
C HIS A 343 -7.00 45.93 2.28
N LEU A 344 -6.00 46.11 1.41
CA LEU A 344 -5.35 47.40 1.26
C LEU A 344 -6.29 48.47 0.67
N ASN A 345 -7.11 48.11 -0.33
CA ASN A 345 -8.09 49.04 -0.89
C ASN A 345 -9.15 49.41 0.15
N HIS A 346 -9.59 48.44 0.98
CA HIS A 346 -10.56 48.74 2.04
C HIS A 346 -9.93 49.66 3.09
N ALA A 347 -8.72 49.33 3.55
CA ALA A 347 -7.99 50.15 4.51
C ALA A 347 -7.69 51.56 3.98
N GLN A 348 -7.36 51.71 2.68
CA GLN A 348 -7.14 53.01 2.07
C GLN A 348 -8.41 53.86 2.08
N ILE A 349 -9.57 53.28 1.77
CA ILE A 349 -10.86 54.01 1.80
C ILE A 349 -11.17 54.47 3.24
N GLU A 350 -10.96 53.60 4.22
CA GLU A 350 -11.19 53.95 5.62
C GLU A 350 -10.21 55.02 6.11
N ILE A 351 -8.92 54.91 5.76
CA ILE A 351 -7.89 55.93 6.10
C ILE A 351 -8.17 57.27 5.43
N GLU A 352 -8.59 57.30 4.14
CA GLU A 352 -8.96 58.51 3.45
C GLU A 352 -10.24 59.19 4.01
N SER A 353 -11.12 58.41 4.63
CA SER A 353 -12.34 58.91 5.29
C SER A 353 -12.10 59.40 6.73
N PHE A 354 -10.95 59.09 7.34
CA PHE A 354 -10.61 59.39 8.70
C PHE A 354 -9.52 60.48 8.81
N SER A 355 -9.73 61.50 9.63
CA SER A 355 -8.70 62.52 9.86
C SER A 355 -7.62 61.98 10.76
N MET A 356 -6.44 61.71 10.22
CA MET A 356 -5.29 61.16 10.97
C MET A 356 -4.52 62.18 11.81
N ASP A 357 -4.91 63.46 11.79
CA ASP A 357 -4.11 64.53 12.38
C ASP A 357 -4.06 64.48 13.94
N ASP A 358 -4.93 63.69 14.58
CA ASP A 358 -5.03 63.60 16.06
C ASP A 358 -4.83 62.17 16.60
N ASP A 359 -4.52 61.15 15.80
CA ASP A 359 -4.37 59.75 16.27
C ASP A 359 -2.97 59.17 15.94
N GLU A 360 -2.02 59.48 16.81
CA GLU A 360 -0.63 59.02 16.71
C GLU A 360 -0.50 57.49 16.82
N GLU A 361 -1.43 56.80 17.52
CA GLU A 361 -1.45 55.33 17.67
C GLU A 361 -1.83 54.64 16.35
N LEU A 362 -2.89 55.14 15.69
CA LEU A 362 -3.33 54.61 14.37
C LEU A 362 -2.25 54.87 13.30
N TYR A 363 -1.60 56.04 13.32
CA TYR A 363 -0.49 56.32 12.41
C TYR A 363 0.66 55.31 12.57
N ASN A 364 1.06 55.01 13.82
CA ASN A 364 2.10 54.06 14.12
C ASN A 364 1.71 52.61 13.68
N ASP A 365 0.45 52.22 13.84
CA ASP A 365 -0.06 50.93 13.38
C ASP A 365 0.00 50.77 11.87
N VAL A 366 -0.40 51.80 11.12
CA VAL A 366 -0.32 51.81 9.62
C VAL A 366 1.15 51.72 9.17
N VAL A 367 2.05 52.48 9.77
CA VAL A 367 3.49 52.43 9.48
C VAL A 367 4.08 51.06 9.80
N SER A 368 3.68 50.48 10.93
CA SER A 368 4.11 49.14 11.37
C SER A 368 3.64 48.06 10.38
N CYS A 369 2.39 48.12 9.95
CA CYS A 369 1.82 47.21 8.97
C CYS A 369 2.54 47.29 7.61
N ALA A 370 2.82 48.51 7.13
CA ALA A 370 3.58 48.75 5.91
C ALA A 370 5.03 48.20 6.01
N LYS A 371 5.64 48.28 7.17
CA LYS A 371 6.96 47.71 7.44
C LYS A 371 6.96 46.19 7.40
N ILE A 372 5.96 45.54 7.99
CA ILE A 372 5.78 44.07 7.96
C ILE A 372 5.58 43.58 6.52
N LEU A 373 4.76 44.27 5.72
CA LEU A 373 4.54 43.90 4.32
C LEU A 373 5.82 44.01 3.47
N ARG A 374 6.63 45.08 3.69
CA ARG A 374 7.94 45.21 3.03
C ARG A 374 8.89 44.09 3.44
N GLN A 375 8.97 43.79 4.72
CA GLN A 375 9.82 42.73 5.21
C GLN A 375 9.42 41.35 4.65
N ALA A 376 8.13 41.05 4.51
CA ALA A 376 7.63 39.84 3.88
C ALA A 376 7.99 39.79 2.38
N ALA A 377 7.91 40.92 1.65
CA ALA A 377 8.34 41.01 0.26
C ALA A 377 9.84 40.75 0.10
N ASP A 378 10.67 41.35 0.96
CA ASP A 378 12.13 41.14 0.96
C ASP A 378 12.50 39.68 1.25
N GLN A 379 11.80 39.01 2.17
CA GLN A 379 11.99 37.57 2.44
C GLN A 379 11.66 36.70 1.24
N LEU A 380 10.56 36.97 0.54
CA LEU A 380 10.19 36.24 -0.68
C LEU A 380 11.22 36.43 -1.80
N GLU A 381 11.72 37.67 -1.99
CA GLU A 381 12.80 37.95 -2.94
C GLU A 381 14.10 37.23 -2.57
N ALA A 382 14.48 37.23 -1.30
CA ALA A 382 15.69 36.53 -0.82
C ALA A 382 15.63 35.03 -1.12
N VAL A 383 14.49 34.37 -0.88
CA VAL A 383 14.28 32.95 -1.20
C VAL A 383 14.44 32.68 -2.68
N VAL A 384 13.93 33.55 -3.54
CA VAL A 384 14.05 33.42 -5.01
C VAL A 384 15.49 33.61 -5.45
N ARG A 385 16.23 34.57 -4.86
CA ARG A 385 17.63 34.84 -5.19
C ARG A 385 18.54 33.68 -4.77
N THR A 386 18.36 33.14 -3.58
CA THR A 386 19.14 31.99 -3.06
C THR A 386 18.97 30.77 -3.96
N ARG A 387 17.74 30.41 -4.34
CA ARG A 387 17.49 29.29 -5.24
C ARG A 387 18.01 29.51 -6.67
N LYS A 388 18.11 30.75 -7.12
CA LYS A 388 18.68 31.06 -8.44
C LYS A 388 20.19 30.94 -8.44
N ALA A 389 20.85 31.19 -7.32
CA ALA A 389 22.30 30.97 -7.14
C ALA A 389 22.64 29.47 -7.06
N GLU A 390 21.85 28.65 -6.34
CA GLU A 390 22.05 27.20 -6.27
C GLU A 390 21.90 26.47 -7.62
N VAL A 391 21.12 27.02 -8.56
CA VAL A 391 20.93 26.43 -9.91
C VAL A 391 22.10 26.77 -10.86
N ILE A 392 22.89 27.81 -10.56
CA ILE A 392 24.01 28.25 -11.40
C ILE A 392 25.30 27.50 -11.06
N ASP A 393 25.41 26.90 -9.86
CA ASP A 393 26.59 26.18 -9.39
C ASP A 393 26.59 24.67 -9.70
N ILE A 394 25.63 24.14 -10.44
CA ILE A 394 25.66 22.78 -10.96
C ILE A 394 26.28 22.84 -12.36
N ASP A 395 27.60 22.86 -12.39
CA ASP A 395 28.42 22.71 -13.60
C ASP A 395 28.19 21.32 -14.24
N PRO A 396 27.91 21.20 -15.55
CA PRO A 396 27.57 19.95 -16.21
C PRO A 396 28.81 19.07 -16.55
N GLU A 397 29.93 19.23 -15.88
CA GLU A 397 31.11 18.38 -16.06
C GLU A 397 31.54 17.71 -14.73
N HIS A 398 30.75 16.68 -14.31
CA HIS A 398 31.27 15.51 -13.55
C HIS A 398 30.28 14.35 -13.61
#